data_535cc610d6b2492015e51a956b1cf207
#
_entry.id   535cc610d6b2492015e51a956b1cf207
#
_cell.length_a   1.000
_cell.length_b   1.000
_cell.length_c   1.000
_cell.angle_alpha   90.00
_cell.angle_beta   90.00
_cell.angle_gamma   90.00
#
_symmetry.space_group_name_H-M   'P 1'
#
loop_
_entity.id
_entity.type
_entity.pdbx_description
1 polymer ?
#
loop_
_entity_poly.entity_id
_entity_poly.type
_entity_poly.pdbx_seq_one_letter_code
_entity_poly.pdbx_strand_id
1 'polypeptide(L)'
;MEIRFRSLAYRSTCLALLFILILCTAPHPSRAQAPATPAPAVPDWAQPGSPTHVQVPPPADFHRPSRNLDTPIGLFQGQSDIGAAVVPGSASYDPGTQQYTLNSAGYNIWYSRDEFRFLWKRMSGDISLAADVTFPDPNGYGDRKAVLVIRQNLNDDSKEAMIGEHGVGMIHLAYRPESGAFIKDLQYRFGGGLAGVRASRVGIEKHGDAIAIFVSLQGEPMHQFGPPIMLHFDEPFYVGIGFCSHLPDKVDTAVLSRVVLENTAGKVR
;
A
#
# COMPACT_ATOMS: atom_id res chain seq x y z
N MET A 1 36.65 70.55 26.14
CA MET A 1 37.25 71.12 24.92
C MET A 1 36.34 70.69 23.76
N GLU A 2 35.38 71.58 23.50
CA GLU A 2 34.37 71.34 22.43
C GLU A 2 34.97 71.73 21.11
N ILE A 3 34.74 70.89 20.06
CA ILE A 3 34.89 71.29 18.66
C ILE A 3 33.63 70.92 17.90
N ARG A 4 32.83 71.95 17.62
CA ARG A 4 31.68 71.93 16.71
C ARG A 4 32.22 71.99 15.29
N PHE A 5 31.70 71.11 14.41
CA PHE A 5 31.76 71.37 12.97
C PHE A 5 30.35 71.44 12.37
N ARG A 6 30.13 72.52 11.64
CA ARG A 6 28.90 72.95 10.97
C ARG A 6 28.65 72.15 9.70
N SER A 7 27.39 71.84 9.49
CA SER A 7 26.86 71.30 8.26
C SER A 7 26.90 72.30 7.10
N LEU A 8 27.26 71.84 5.95
CA LEU A 8 26.99 72.51 4.70
C LEU A 8 25.96 71.67 3.88
N ALA A 9 24.78 72.25 3.72
CA ALA A 9 23.75 71.67 2.89
C ALA A 9 23.99 71.98 1.41
N TYR A 10 24.13 70.92 0.60
CA TYR A 10 24.14 71.04 -0.84
C TYR A 10 22.76 70.58 -1.38
N ARG A 11 21.99 71.51 -1.92
CA ARG A 11 20.79 71.25 -2.65
C ARG A 11 21.18 70.90 -4.11
N SER A 12 20.96 69.67 -4.47
CA SER A 12 20.99 69.24 -5.89
C SER A 12 19.56 68.85 -6.32
N THR A 13 18.97 69.67 -7.13
CA THR A 13 17.74 69.44 -7.86
C THR A 13 18.05 68.41 -8.98
N CYS A 14 17.64 67.14 -8.80
CA CYS A 14 17.60 66.18 -9.87
C CYS A 14 16.19 66.10 -10.46
N LEU A 15 16.12 66.44 -11.73
CA LEU A 15 14.95 66.35 -12.61
C LEU A 15 14.64 64.85 -12.80
N ALA A 16 13.55 64.34 -12.28
CA ALA A 16 13.11 62.96 -12.50
C ALA A 16 12.41 62.85 -13.86
N LEU A 17 13.09 62.25 -14.83
CA LEU A 17 12.49 61.78 -16.07
C LEU A 17 11.74 60.48 -15.79
N LEU A 18 10.41 60.57 -15.84
CA LEU A 18 9.52 59.41 -15.69
C LEU A 18 9.49 58.65 -17.04
N PHE A 19 10.26 57.57 -17.14
CA PHE A 19 10.09 56.60 -18.24
C PHE A 19 8.93 55.67 -17.90
N ILE A 20 7.77 55.89 -18.56
CA ILE A 20 6.66 54.95 -18.53
C ILE A 20 7.05 53.76 -19.43
N LEU A 21 7.45 52.64 -18.80
CA LEU A 21 7.66 51.38 -19.51
C LEU A 21 6.26 50.73 -19.67
N ILE A 22 5.67 50.86 -20.85
CA ILE A 22 4.47 50.12 -21.22
C ILE A 22 4.93 48.67 -21.45
N LEU A 23 4.74 47.78 -20.43
CA LEU A 23 4.86 46.35 -20.61
C LEU A 23 3.68 45.86 -21.46
N CYS A 24 3.91 45.67 -22.76
CA CYS A 24 2.99 44.87 -23.57
C CYS A 24 3.04 43.42 -23.09
N THR A 25 2.11 43.03 -22.22
CA THR A 25 1.86 41.63 -21.88
C THR A 25 1.14 40.97 -23.07
N ALA A 26 1.89 40.38 -23.99
CA ALA A 26 1.30 39.52 -24.97
C ALA A 26 0.66 38.31 -24.26
N PRO A 27 -0.60 37.93 -24.56
CA PRO A 27 -1.20 36.76 -23.99
C PRO A 27 -0.38 35.56 -24.45
N HIS A 28 0.20 34.83 -23.48
CA HIS A 28 0.81 33.54 -23.74
C HIS A 28 -0.29 32.59 -24.20
N PRO A 29 -0.15 31.94 -25.38
CA PRO A 29 -1.12 30.92 -25.76
C PRO A 29 -1.10 29.83 -24.70
N SER A 30 -2.25 29.66 -24.03
CA SER A 30 -2.46 28.50 -23.16
C SER A 30 -2.21 27.26 -23.98
N ARG A 31 -1.10 26.57 -23.68
CA ARG A 31 -0.81 25.28 -24.28
C ARG A 31 -1.91 24.33 -23.83
N ALA A 32 -2.86 24.05 -24.72
CA ALA A 32 -3.91 23.07 -24.47
C ALA A 32 -3.20 21.77 -24.04
N GLN A 33 -3.46 21.35 -22.81
CA GLN A 33 -2.94 20.11 -22.28
C GLN A 33 -3.54 19.00 -23.14
N ALA A 34 -2.70 18.23 -23.83
CA ALA A 34 -3.17 17.09 -24.60
C ALA A 34 -4.04 16.21 -23.67
N PRO A 35 -5.18 15.69 -24.14
CA PRO A 35 -6.00 14.80 -23.32
C PRO A 35 -5.11 13.67 -22.81
N ALA A 36 -5.15 13.46 -21.48
CA ALA A 36 -4.41 12.36 -20.85
C ALA A 36 -4.79 11.07 -21.57
N THR A 37 -3.80 10.35 -22.09
CA THR A 37 -4.02 9.04 -22.69
C THR A 37 -4.72 8.18 -21.65
N PRO A 38 -5.88 7.56 -21.96
CA PRO A 38 -6.54 6.67 -21.01
C PRO A 38 -5.54 5.62 -20.53
N ALA A 39 -5.51 5.35 -19.22
CA ALA A 39 -4.70 4.27 -18.69
C ALA A 39 -5.04 2.98 -19.49
N PRO A 40 -4.04 2.19 -19.90
CA PRO A 40 -4.30 1.00 -20.68
C PRO A 40 -5.28 0.10 -19.91
N ALA A 41 -6.35 -0.30 -20.57
CA ALA A 41 -7.32 -1.24 -20.01
C ALA A 41 -6.58 -2.54 -19.63
N VAL A 42 -7.03 -3.21 -18.56
CA VAL A 42 -6.53 -4.55 -18.24
C VAL A 42 -6.80 -5.45 -19.44
N PRO A 43 -5.79 -6.10 -20.01
CA PRO A 43 -6.00 -7.00 -21.12
C PRO A 43 -6.99 -8.11 -20.75
N ASP A 44 -7.82 -8.57 -21.70
CA ASP A 44 -8.83 -9.61 -21.47
C ASP A 44 -8.23 -10.88 -20.84
N TRP A 45 -7.01 -11.26 -21.22
CA TRP A 45 -6.32 -12.41 -20.67
C TRP A 45 -5.94 -12.27 -19.19
N ALA A 46 -5.81 -11.05 -18.70
CA ALA A 46 -5.49 -10.74 -17.29
C ALA A 46 -6.76 -10.57 -16.44
N GLN A 47 -7.96 -10.68 -17.04
CA GLN A 47 -9.23 -10.56 -16.33
C GLN A 47 -9.74 -11.93 -15.90
N PRO A 48 -9.79 -12.22 -14.58
CA PRO A 48 -10.41 -13.45 -14.08
C PRO A 48 -11.87 -13.55 -14.54
N GLY A 49 -12.26 -14.77 -14.95
CA GLY A 49 -13.59 -15.02 -15.48
C GLY A 49 -13.72 -14.80 -17.01
N SER A 50 -12.71 -14.25 -17.69
CA SER A 50 -12.68 -14.28 -19.14
C SER A 50 -12.42 -15.72 -19.63
N PRO A 51 -12.92 -16.11 -20.82
CA PRO A 51 -12.69 -17.45 -21.37
C PRO A 51 -11.20 -17.77 -21.61
N THR A 52 -10.36 -16.74 -21.66
CA THR A 52 -8.92 -16.83 -21.94
C THR A 52 -8.07 -16.59 -20.70
N HIS A 53 -8.69 -16.44 -19.51
CA HIS A 53 -7.95 -16.18 -18.29
C HIS A 53 -7.01 -17.34 -17.96
N VAL A 54 -5.74 -17.08 -18.15
CA VAL A 54 -4.65 -17.86 -17.57
C VAL A 54 -3.96 -16.92 -16.60
N GLN A 55 -3.65 -17.36 -15.37
CA GLN A 55 -2.83 -16.58 -14.46
C GLN A 55 -1.45 -16.40 -15.07
N VAL A 56 -1.27 -15.33 -15.80
CA VAL A 56 0.00 -14.95 -16.44
C VAL A 56 0.47 -13.62 -15.84
N PRO A 57 1.80 -13.44 -15.72
CA PRO A 57 2.32 -12.17 -15.27
C PRO A 57 1.88 -11.05 -16.22
N PRO A 58 1.53 -9.86 -15.70
CA PRO A 58 1.28 -8.71 -16.56
C PRO A 58 2.55 -8.36 -17.36
N PRO A 59 2.42 -7.73 -18.55
CA PRO A 59 3.56 -7.20 -19.28
C PRO A 59 4.46 -6.34 -18.40
N ALA A 60 5.77 -6.37 -18.64
CA ALA A 60 6.75 -5.69 -17.78
C ALA A 60 6.57 -4.16 -17.73
N ASP A 61 6.01 -3.58 -18.78
CA ASP A 61 5.71 -2.14 -18.93
C ASP A 61 4.28 -1.76 -18.50
N PHE A 62 3.50 -2.72 -18.01
CA PHE A 62 2.13 -2.47 -17.54
C PHE A 62 2.16 -1.92 -16.12
N HIS A 63 1.91 -0.63 -15.96
CA HIS A 63 1.80 0.06 -14.68
C HIS A 63 0.45 0.76 -14.56
N ARG A 64 -0.11 0.71 -13.35
CA ARG A 64 -1.23 1.53 -12.96
C ARG A 64 -0.84 2.38 -11.75
N PRO A 65 -0.96 3.73 -11.83
CA PRO A 65 -0.68 4.59 -10.71
C PRO A 65 -1.64 4.31 -9.55
N SER A 66 -1.12 4.19 -8.34
CA SER A 66 -1.93 4.03 -7.14
C SER A 66 -2.72 5.30 -6.84
N ARG A 67 -3.92 5.12 -6.30
CA ARG A 67 -4.73 6.22 -5.78
C ARG A 67 -4.55 6.31 -4.27
N ASN A 68 -3.89 7.36 -3.81
CA ASN A 68 -3.57 7.57 -2.40
C ASN A 68 -4.54 8.58 -1.78
N LEU A 69 -4.99 8.28 -0.56
CA LEU A 69 -5.87 9.11 0.25
C LEU A 69 -5.23 9.28 1.63
N ASP A 70 -4.78 10.47 1.95
CA ASP A 70 -4.23 10.82 3.27
C ASP A 70 -5.36 11.02 4.30
N THR A 71 -6.27 10.07 4.34
CA THR A 71 -7.41 10.06 5.25
C THR A 71 -7.19 8.98 6.30
N PRO A 72 -6.94 9.36 7.56
CA PRO A 72 -6.73 8.40 8.64
C PRO A 72 -7.96 7.50 8.86
N ILE A 73 -7.70 6.25 9.24
CA ILE A 73 -8.71 5.26 9.57
C ILE A 73 -8.21 4.32 10.67
N GLY A 74 -8.81 4.40 11.86
CA GLY A 74 -8.36 3.63 13.03
C GLY A 74 -6.87 3.89 13.36
N LEU A 75 -6.03 2.86 13.30
CA LEU A 75 -4.59 2.94 13.57
C LEU A 75 -3.76 3.47 12.38
N PHE A 76 -4.35 3.54 11.19
CA PHE A 76 -3.66 3.84 9.94
C PHE A 76 -3.74 5.32 9.58
N GLN A 77 -2.66 5.84 9.00
CA GLN A 77 -2.51 7.25 8.60
C GLN A 77 -3.16 7.56 7.25
N GLY A 78 -3.30 6.54 6.39
CA GLY A 78 -3.85 6.71 5.07
C GLY A 78 -4.33 5.41 4.47
N GLN A 79 -4.88 5.53 3.26
CA GLN A 79 -5.48 4.45 2.50
C GLN A 79 -5.07 4.58 1.03
N SER A 80 -4.93 3.47 0.34
CA SER A 80 -4.61 3.47 -1.09
C SER A 80 -5.35 2.37 -1.82
N ASP A 81 -5.74 2.65 -3.07
CA ASP A 81 -5.93 1.61 -4.06
C ASP A 81 -4.59 1.45 -4.79
N ILE A 82 -3.80 0.49 -4.36
CA ILE A 82 -2.53 0.15 -5.01
C ILE A 82 -2.85 -0.38 -6.41
N GLY A 83 -2.12 0.13 -7.43
CA GLY A 83 -2.33 -0.26 -8.81
C GLY A 83 -3.68 0.15 -9.40
N ALA A 84 -4.42 1.06 -8.75
CA ALA A 84 -5.70 1.64 -9.18
C ALA A 84 -6.66 0.60 -9.80
N ALA A 85 -7.15 -0.33 -8.99
CA ALA A 85 -8.15 -1.32 -9.40
C ALA A 85 -9.26 -0.70 -10.27
N VAL A 86 -9.77 -1.45 -11.25
CA VAL A 86 -10.83 -1.00 -12.17
C VAL A 86 -12.05 -0.53 -11.39
N VAL A 87 -12.42 -1.25 -10.34
CA VAL A 87 -13.44 -0.85 -9.37
C VAL A 87 -12.74 -0.32 -8.12
N PRO A 88 -12.94 0.95 -7.76
CA PRO A 88 -12.33 1.54 -6.58
C PRO A 88 -12.67 0.77 -5.30
N GLY A 89 -11.64 0.53 -4.47
CA GLY A 89 -11.84 -0.06 -3.16
C GLY A 89 -12.39 0.94 -2.14
N SER A 90 -12.89 0.40 -1.03
CA SER A 90 -13.29 1.19 0.12
C SER A 90 -12.86 0.51 1.42
N ALA A 91 -12.84 1.28 2.51
CA ALA A 91 -12.63 0.73 3.83
C ALA A 91 -13.42 1.52 4.87
N SER A 92 -13.81 0.84 5.95
CA SER A 92 -14.41 1.43 7.13
C SER A 92 -13.80 0.84 8.39
N TYR A 93 -13.89 1.59 9.49
CA TYR A 93 -13.46 1.16 10.82
C TYR A 93 -14.59 1.40 11.82
N ASP A 94 -14.94 0.37 12.56
CA ASP A 94 -15.88 0.45 13.69
C ASP A 94 -15.08 0.49 14.99
N PRO A 95 -15.07 1.61 15.72
CA PRO A 95 -14.34 1.73 16.97
C PRO A 95 -14.98 0.91 18.12
N GLY A 96 -16.28 0.58 18.02
CA GLY A 96 -16.97 -0.22 19.03
C GLY A 96 -16.55 -1.69 19.02
N THR A 97 -16.33 -2.23 17.83
CA THR A 97 -15.89 -3.63 17.64
C THR A 97 -14.41 -3.75 17.29
N GLN A 98 -13.73 -2.62 17.04
CA GLN A 98 -12.34 -2.54 16.59
C GLN A 98 -12.10 -3.34 15.29
N GLN A 99 -13.06 -3.29 14.38
CA GLN A 99 -13.03 -4.02 13.12
C GLN A 99 -12.78 -3.09 11.95
N TYR A 100 -11.91 -3.51 11.05
CA TYR A 100 -11.70 -2.92 9.73
C TYR A 100 -12.41 -3.77 8.69
N THR A 101 -13.28 -3.15 7.89
CA THR A 101 -13.90 -3.79 6.74
C THR A 101 -13.26 -3.23 5.48
N LEU A 102 -12.63 -4.08 4.69
CA LEU A 102 -11.99 -3.72 3.43
C LEU A 102 -12.77 -4.34 2.28
N ASN A 103 -13.17 -3.50 1.32
CA ASN A 103 -13.82 -3.92 0.08
C ASN A 103 -12.85 -3.64 -1.08
N SER A 104 -12.59 -4.63 -1.92
CA SER A 104 -11.66 -4.49 -3.04
C SER A 104 -12.01 -5.43 -4.17
N ALA A 105 -11.82 -4.95 -5.40
CA ALA A 105 -11.85 -5.72 -6.63
C ALA A 105 -10.45 -5.96 -7.19
N GLY A 106 -9.39 -5.77 -6.41
CA GLY A 106 -8.00 -5.88 -6.87
C GLY A 106 -7.68 -7.24 -7.47
N TYR A 107 -6.92 -7.23 -8.57
CA TYR A 107 -6.56 -8.43 -9.33
C TYR A 107 -5.71 -9.41 -8.52
N ASN A 108 -4.60 -8.92 -7.94
CA ASN A 108 -3.69 -9.76 -7.16
C ASN A 108 -2.65 -8.90 -6.41
N ILE A 109 -1.97 -9.52 -5.46
CA ILE A 109 -0.73 -9.07 -4.85
C ILE A 109 0.27 -10.16 -5.21
N TRP A 110 0.86 -10.07 -6.42
CA TRP A 110 1.66 -11.15 -6.99
C TRP A 110 2.50 -10.68 -8.19
N TYR A 111 3.28 -11.55 -8.78
CA TYR A 111 4.15 -11.29 -9.91
C TYR A 111 5.04 -10.06 -9.67
N SER A 112 5.09 -9.15 -10.62
CA SER A 112 5.85 -7.91 -10.54
C SER A 112 5.01 -6.70 -10.13
N ARG A 113 3.69 -6.87 -9.93
CA ARG A 113 2.74 -5.78 -9.64
C ARG A 113 1.59 -6.21 -8.78
N ASP A 114 1.05 -5.23 -8.04
CA ASP A 114 -0.01 -5.43 -7.08
C ASP A 114 -1.22 -4.57 -7.43
N GLU A 115 -2.39 -5.10 -7.13
CA GLU A 115 -3.66 -4.41 -7.27
C GLU A 115 -4.56 -4.77 -6.09
N PHE A 116 -4.64 -3.86 -5.08
CA PHE A 116 -5.39 -4.14 -3.84
C PHE A 116 -5.73 -2.88 -3.06
N ARG A 117 -6.69 -2.97 -2.14
CA ARG A 117 -6.97 -1.95 -1.13
C ARG A 117 -5.99 -2.09 0.02
N PHE A 118 -5.33 -0.98 0.41
CA PHE A 118 -4.30 -0.92 1.44
C PHE A 118 -4.60 0.17 2.47
N LEU A 119 -4.58 -0.16 3.75
CA LEU A 119 -4.58 0.78 4.87
C LEU A 119 -3.18 0.78 5.47
N TRP A 120 -2.55 1.95 5.57
CA TRP A 120 -1.13 2.03 5.88
C TRP A 120 -0.78 3.09 6.93
N LYS A 121 0.34 2.85 7.59
CA LYS A 121 1.06 3.78 8.44
C LYS A 121 2.53 3.81 8.03
N ARG A 122 3.15 4.99 8.01
CA ARG A 122 4.59 5.13 7.82
C ARG A 122 5.29 4.85 9.14
N MET A 123 6.28 3.97 9.11
CA MET A 123 7.01 3.50 10.29
C MET A 123 8.50 3.39 9.98
N SER A 124 9.32 3.27 11.02
CA SER A 124 10.77 3.06 10.98
C SER A 124 11.14 2.05 12.05
N GLY A 125 12.30 1.39 11.90
CA GLY A 125 12.82 0.43 12.87
C GLY A 125 12.09 -0.91 12.86
N ASP A 126 12.01 -1.53 14.01
CA ASP A 126 11.33 -2.80 14.20
C ASP A 126 9.82 -2.61 14.29
N ILE A 127 9.08 -3.59 13.79
CA ILE A 127 7.62 -3.59 13.84
C ILE A 127 7.05 -4.96 14.17
N SER A 128 5.89 -4.97 14.80
CA SER A 128 5.00 -6.13 14.91
C SER A 128 3.61 -5.72 14.43
N LEU A 129 3.04 -6.49 13.51
CA LEU A 129 1.67 -6.32 13.03
C LEU A 129 0.95 -7.66 13.08
N ALA A 130 -0.23 -7.70 13.72
CA ALA A 130 -1.05 -8.90 13.81
C ALA A 130 -2.53 -8.56 13.68
N ALA A 131 -3.33 -9.49 13.14
CA ALA A 131 -4.77 -9.35 12.99
C ALA A 131 -5.46 -10.71 12.92
N ASP A 132 -6.73 -10.74 13.31
CA ASP A 132 -7.64 -11.81 12.94
C ASP A 132 -8.23 -11.49 11.57
N VAL A 133 -8.38 -12.51 10.73
CA VAL A 133 -8.92 -12.36 9.37
C VAL A 133 -10.23 -13.14 9.25
N THR A 134 -11.22 -12.52 8.64
CA THR A 134 -12.50 -13.15 8.30
C THR A 134 -12.93 -12.74 6.90
N PHE A 135 -13.38 -13.69 6.13
CA PHE A 135 -14.05 -13.47 4.84
C PHE A 135 -15.54 -13.74 5.00
N PRO A 136 -16.40 -12.68 5.02
CA PRO A 136 -17.83 -12.83 5.28
C PRO A 136 -18.57 -13.66 4.24
N ASP A 137 -18.19 -13.54 2.96
CA ASP A 137 -18.77 -14.38 1.89
C ASP A 137 -18.10 -15.76 1.86
N PRO A 138 -18.80 -16.85 2.23
CA PRO A 138 -18.23 -18.20 2.17
C PRO A 138 -18.01 -18.68 0.74
N ASN A 139 -18.64 -18.06 -0.26
CA ASN A 139 -18.59 -18.42 -1.68
C ASN A 139 -17.66 -17.50 -2.48
N GLY A 140 -16.96 -16.59 -1.83
CA GLY A 140 -16.00 -15.72 -2.49
C GLY A 140 -14.86 -16.51 -3.14
N TYR A 141 -14.16 -15.86 -4.06
CA TYR A 141 -13.11 -16.53 -4.83
C TYR A 141 -12.02 -17.13 -3.92
N GLY A 142 -11.59 -18.34 -4.20
CA GLY A 142 -10.68 -19.09 -3.34
C GLY A 142 -9.30 -18.44 -3.16
N ASP A 143 -8.81 -17.74 -4.19
CA ASP A 143 -7.52 -17.05 -4.15
C ASP A 143 -7.61 -15.59 -3.68
N ARG A 144 -8.80 -15.08 -3.31
CA ARG A 144 -8.90 -13.78 -2.62
C ARG A 144 -7.94 -13.76 -1.43
N LYS A 145 -7.38 -12.61 -1.14
CA LYS A 145 -6.24 -12.54 -0.24
C LYS A 145 -6.34 -11.35 0.71
N ALA A 146 -6.31 -11.63 2.00
CA ALA A 146 -6.04 -10.61 3.01
C ALA A 146 -4.54 -10.66 3.37
N VAL A 147 -3.92 -9.49 3.53
CA VAL A 147 -2.49 -9.38 3.78
C VAL A 147 -2.16 -8.46 4.95
N LEU A 148 -1.13 -8.82 5.71
CA LEU A 148 -0.35 -7.91 6.52
C LEU A 148 0.96 -7.67 5.77
N VAL A 149 1.28 -6.42 5.45
CA VAL A 149 2.35 -6.13 4.49
C VAL A 149 3.23 -4.97 4.93
N ILE A 150 4.52 -5.09 4.64
CA ILE A 150 5.54 -4.05 4.73
C ILE A 150 5.93 -3.70 3.29
N ARG A 151 5.90 -2.39 2.94
CA ARG A 151 6.20 -1.91 1.58
C ARG A 151 7.16 -0.74 1.63
N GLN A 152 8.07 -0.66 0.66
CA GLN A 152 8.98 0.48 0.57
C GLN A 152 8.25 1.77 0.17
N ASN A 153 7.26 1.66 -0.72
CA ASN A 153 6.47 2.79 -1.21
C ASN A 153 5.05 2.33 -1.61
N LEU A 154 4.25 3.25 -2.16
CA LEU A 154 2.87 3.00 -2.57
C LEU A 154 2.71 2.72 -4.08
N ASN A 155 3.79 2.48 -4.81
CA ASN A 155 3.72 2.08 -6.22
C ASN A 155 3.22 0.64 -6.35
N ASP A 156 2.65 0.30 -7.48
CA ASP A 156 2.13 -1.04 -7.77
C ASP A 156 3.21 -2.12 -7.81
N ASP A 157 4.46 -1.75 -8.05
CA ASP A 157 5.62 -2.63 -8.15
C ASP A 157 6.58 -2.59 -6.94
N SER A 158 6.15 -2.00 -5.83
CA SER A 158 7.01 -1.76 -4.66
C SER A 158 7.72 -3.01 -4.16
N LYS A 159 8.97 -2.85 -3.69
CA LYS A 159 9.60 -3.81 -2.77
C LYS A 159 8.67 -4.04 -1.58
N GLU A 160 8.47 -5.31 -1.20
CA GLU A 160 7.55 -5.66 -0.13
C GLU A 160 7.85 -7.02 0.51
N ALA A 161 7.31 -7.23 1.70
CA ALA A 161 7.15 -8.52 2.34
C ALA A 161 5.79 -8.61 3.00
N MET A 162 5.12 -9.76 2.88
CA MET A 162 3.78 -9.95 3.41
C MET A 162 3.53 -11.35 3.94
N ILE A 163 2.66 -11.46 4.94
CA ILE A 163 1.87 -12.66 5.16
C ILE A 163 0.55 -12.50 4.43
N GLY A 164 0.20 -13.48 3.58
CA GLY A 164 -1.07 -13.55 2.87
C GLY A 164 -1.90 -14.72 3.35
N GLU A 165 -3.16 -14.46 3.71
CA GLU A 165 -4.17 -15.50 3.96
C GLU A 165 -5.17 -15.53 2.82
N HIS A 166 -5.27 -16.69 2.17
CA HIS A 166 -6.20 -16.91 1.05
C HIS A 166 -7.58 -17.36 1.50
N GLY A 167 -8.57 -17.13 0.66
CA GLY A 167 -9.93 -17.62 0.85
C GLY A 167 -10.05 -19.12 1.08
N VAL A 168 -9.11 -19.93 0.58
CA VAL A 168 -9.02 -21.38 0.81
C VAL A 168 -8.22 -21.76 2.06
N GLY A 169 -7.74 -20.79 2.85
CA GLY A 169 -6.97 -21.02 4.08
C GLY A 169 -5.47 -21.28 3.83
N MET A 170 -4.96 -21.07 2.63
CA MET A 170 -3.52 -21.12 2.38
C MET A 170 -2.87 -19.87 2.99
N ILE A 171 -1.73 -20.06 3.66
CA ILE A 171 -0.87 -18.98 4.17
C ILE A 171 0.43 -18.99 3.41
N HIS A 172 0.97 -17.81 3.13
CA HIS A 172 2.30 -17.69 2.58
C HIS A 172 3.07 -16.50 3.15
N LEU A 173 4.38 -16.64 3.29
CA LEU A 173 5.33 -15.54 3.35
C LEU A 173 5.77 -15.25 1.92
N ALA A 174 5.38 -14.10 1.39
CA ALA A 174 5.75 -13.68 0.06
C ALA A 174 6.50 -12.35 0.11
N TYR A 175 7.45 -12.14 -0.81
CA TYR A 175 8.22 -10.91 -0.85
C TYR A 175 8.71 -10.57 -2.25
N ARG A 176 8.76 -9.27 -2.55
CA ARG A 176 9.39 -8.71 -3.74
C ARG A 176 10.70 -8.05 -3.30
N PRO A 177 11.87 -8.59 -3.73
CA PRO A 177 13.16 -8.15 -3.22
C PRO A 177 13.57 -6.74 -3.64
N GLU A 178 13.02 -6.26 -4.77
CA GLU A 178 13.22 -4.92 -5.33
C GLU A 178 12.03 -4.52 -6.18
N SER A 179 11.87 -3.23 -6.46
CA SER A 179 10.75 -2.75 -7.31
C SER A 179 10.74 -3.44 -8.67
N GLY A 180 9.56 -3.89 -9.10
CA GLY A 180 9.34 -4.56 -10.39
C GLY A 180 9.83 -6.01 -10.47
N ALA A 181 10.51 -6.53 -9.46
CA ALA A 181 10.89 -7.95 -9.42
C ALA A 181 9.67 -8.86 -9.23
N PHE A 182 9.78 -10.11 -9.67
CA PHE A 182 8.77 -11.12 -9.34
C PHE A 182 8.76 -11.45 -7.85
N ILE A 183 7.56 -11.67 -7.33
CA ILE A 183 7.36 -12.20 -5.97
C ILE A 183 8.08 -13.56 -5.85
N LYS A 184 8.75 -13.72 -4.72
CA LYS A 184 9.24 -15.02 -4.20
C LYS A 184 8.35 -15.38 -3.02
N ASP A 185 8.05 -16.67 -2.85
CA ASP A 185 7.14 -17.09 -1.79
C ASP A 185 7.52 -18.42 -1.15
N LEU A 186 7.11 -18.55 0.10
CA LEU A 186 7.13 -19.78 0.87
C LEU A 186 5.67 -20.08 1.26
N GLN A 187 5.07 -21.04 0.56
CA GLN A 187 3.67 -21.42 0.74
C GLN A 187 3.51 -22.49 1.82
N TYR A 188 2.52 -22.30 2.66
CA TYR A 188 2.17 -23.24 3.71
C TYR A 188 0.69 -23.59 3.64
N ARG A 189 0.39 -24.88 3.72
CA ARG A 189 -0.96 -25.41 3.85
C ARG A 189 -1.06 -26.16 5.15
N PHE A 190 -2.08 -25.85 5.93
CA PHE A 190 -2.29 -26.54 7.20
C PHE A 190 -2.82 -27.94 6.99
N GLY A 191 -2.14 -28.92 7.62
CA GLY A 191 -2.61 -30.26 7.85
C GLY A 191 -2.99 -31.09 6.65
N GLY A 192 -2.05 -31.69 5.94
CA GLY A 192 -2.23 -32.92 5.15
C GLY A 192 -3.55 -33.08 4.36
N GLY A 193 -4.18 -31.97 3.94
CA GLY A 193 -5.48 -32.02 3.25
C GLY A 193 -6.70 -31.90 4.17
N LEU A 194 -6.54 -31.46 5.41
CA LEU A 194 -7.68 -31.11 6.25
C LEU A 194 -8.39 -29.88 5.67
N ALA A 195 -9.37 -30.12 4.81
CA ALA A 195 -10.26 -29.10 4.34
C ALA A 195 -10.87 -28.36 5.54
N GLY A 196 -10.67 -27.03 5.61
CA GLY A 196 -11.31 -26.17 6.61
C GLY A 196 -10.43 -25.71 7.77
N VAL A 197 -9.17 -26.11 7.90
CA VAL A 197 -8.24 -25.50 8.87
C VAL A 197 -7.75 -24.16 8.33
N ARG A 198 -8.04 -23.08 9.04
CA ARG A 198 -7.60 -21.71 8.75
C ARG A 198 -6.84 -21.14 9.93
N ALA A 199 -5.98 -20.19 9.67
CA ALA A 199 -5.44 -19.37 10.74
C ALA A 199 -6.58 -18.57 11.38
N SER A 200 -6.64 -18.55 12.71
CA SER A 200 -7.54 -17.66 13.43
C SER A 200 -6.95 -16.26 13.60
N ARG A 201 -5.61 -16.18 13.57
CA ARG A 201 -4.84 -14.96 13.68
C ARG A 201 -3.55 -15.09 12.88
N VAL A 202 -3.15 -14.02 12.20
CA VAL A 202 -1.92 -13.93 11.44
C VAL A 202 -1.08 -12.75 11.90
N GLY A 203 0.24 -12.83 11.73
CA GLY A 203 1.16 -11.77 12.11
C GLY A 203 2.40 -11.72 11.22
N ILE A 204 2.97 -10.53 11.10
CA ILE A 204 4.27 -10.27 10.47
C ILE A 204 5.12 -9.42 11.40
N GLU A 205 6.39 -9.75 11.50
CA GLU A 205 7.34 -9.04 12.33
C GLU A 205 8.61 -8.72 11.55
N LYS A 206 9.09 -7.50 11.69
CA LYS A 206 10.41 -7.06 11.22
C LYS A 206 11.28 -6.81 12.44
N HIS A 207 12.44 -7.50 12.48
CA HIS A 207 13.49 -7.25 13.47
C HIS A 207 14.83 -7.07 12.73
N GLY A 208 15.32 -5.84 12.70
CA GLY A 208 16.37 -5.46 11.75
C GLY A 208 15.92 -5.74 10.31
N ASP A 209 16.68 -6.50 9.53
CA ASP A 209 16.33 -6.93 8.18
C ASP A 209 15.63 -8.31 8.14
N ALA A 210 15.48 -8.97 9.29
CA ALA A 210 14.77 -10.24 9.37
C ALA A 210 13.25 -10.01 9.38
N ILE A 211 12.55 -10.68 8.46
CA ILE A 211 11.08 -10.67 8.37
C ILE A 211 10.58 -12.07 8.64
N ALA A 212 9.72 -12.22 9.64
CA ALA A 212 9.11 -13.47 10.03
C ALA A 212 7.58 -13.38 10.02
N ILE A 213 6.90 -14.49 9.74
CA ILE A 213 5.45 -14.59 9.88
C ILE A 213 5.07 -15.49 11.06
N PHE A 214 3.90 -15.20 11.61
CA PHE A 214 3.35 -15.88 12.76
C PHE A 214 1.90 -16.26 12.49
N VAL A 215 1.47 -17.37 13.03
CA VAL A 215 0.08 -17.84 12.94
C VAL A 215 -0.40 -18.37 14.27
N SER A 216 -1.71 -18.30 14.48
CA SER A 216 -2.46 -19.05 15.47
C SER A 216 -3.51 -19.87 14.76
N LEU A 217 -3.55 -21.16 15.01
CA LEU A 217 -4.59 -22.07 14.54
C LEU A 217 -5.55 -22.33 15.70
N GLN A 218 -6.85 -22.22 15.46
CA GLN A 218 -7.88 -22.59 16.45
C GLN A 218 -7.75 -21.87 17.81
N GLY A 219 -7.15 -20.66 17.83
CA GLY A 219 -7.01 -19.86 19.05
C GLY A 219 -5.84 -20.24 19.96
N GLU A 220 -4.93 -21.08 19.52
CA GLU A 220 -3.66 -21.33 20.20
C GLU A 220 -2.76 -20.08 20.23
N PRO A 221 -1.73 -20.01 21.08
CA PRO A 221 -0.77 -18.93 21.05
C PRO A 221 -0.13 -18.77 19.68
N MET A 222 0.12 -17.52 19.27
CA MET A 222 0.85 -17.23 18.04
C MET A 222 2.24 -17.86 18.08
N HIS A 223 2.64 -18.51 17.00
CA HIS A 223 3.99 -19.06 16.84
C HIS A 223 4.55 -18.71 15.46
N GLN A 224 5.87 -18.60 15.37
CA GLN A 224 6.55 -18.36 14.11
C GLN A 224 6.28 -19.50 13.14
N PHE A 225 5.95 -19.16 11.90
CA PHE A 225 5.59 -20.12 10.88
C PHE A 225 6.59 -20.04 9.70
N GLY A 226 7.41 -21.07 9.59
CA GLY A 226 8.52 -21.12 8.64
C GLY A 226 9.75 -20.29 9.03
N PRO A 227 10.81 -20.34 8.22
CA PRO A 227 12.01 -19.54 8.44
C PRO A 227 11.78 -18.07 8.09
N PRO A 228 12.47 -17.13 8.77
CA PRO A 228 12.47 -15.73 8.36
C PRO A 228 13.19 -15.55 7.03
N ILE A 229 12.87 -14.49 6.32
CA ILE A 229 13.63 -13.99 5.18
C ILE A 229 14.46 -12.77 5.59
N MET A 230 15.50 -12.46 4.84
CA MET A 230 16.29 -11.24 5.00
C MET A 230 15.91 -10.26 3.89
N LEU A 231 15.34 -9.11 4.29
CA LEU A 231 14.93 -8.06 3.35
C LEU A 231 15.07 -6.68 4.01
N HIS A 232 15.98 -5.90 3.47
CA HIS A 232 16.20 -4.52 3.92
C HIS A 232 15.13 -3.59 3.39
N PHE A 233 14.63 -2.66 4.24
CA PHE A 233 13.79 -1.53 3.87
C PHE A 233 14.48 -0.22 4.28
N ASP A 234 14.55 0.73 3.34
CA ASP A 234 14.93 2.10 3.66
C ASP A 234 13.85 2.76 4.52
N GLU A 235 14.27 3.56 5.48
CA GLU A 235 13.36 4.23 6.41
C GLU A 235 12.99 5.65 5.96
N PRO A 236 11.74 6.07 6.10
CA PRO A 236 10.59 5.30 6.58
C PRO A 236 9.97 4.42 5.49
N PHE A 237 9.32 3.34 5.90
CA PHE A 237 8.57 2.42 5.04
C PHE A 237 7.08 2.40 5.44
N TYR A 238 6.24 1.71 4.67
CA TYR A 238 4.81 1.60 4.89
C TYR A 238 4.48 0.22 5.47
N VAL A 239 3.64 0.20 6.50
CA VAL A 239 3.18 -1.02 7.17
C VAL A 239 1.67 -0.98 7.28
N GLY A 240 1.01 -2.10 7.00
CA GLY A 240 -0.44 -2.09 7.13
C GLY A 240 -1.14 -3.37 6.69
N ILE A 241 -2.45 -3.25 6.56
CA ILE A 241 -3.37 -4.33 6.21
C ILE A 241 -3.97 -4.08 4.83
N GLY A 242 -4.17 -5.15 4.06
CA GLY A 242 -4.73 -5.03 2.72
C GLY A 242 -5.59 -6.20 2.32
N PHE A 243 -6.33 -6.01 1.22
CA PHE A 243 -7.21 -7.03 0.66
C PHE A 243 -7.35 -6.87 -0.86
N CYS A 244 -7.39 -8.01 -1.56
CA CYS A 244 -7.85 -8.11 -2.96
C CYS A 244 -8.80 -9.29 -3.13
N SER A 245 -9.86 -9.10 -3.94
CA SER A 245 -10.80 -10.16 -4.30
C SER A 245 -10.19 -11.22 -5.23
N HIS A 246 -9.08 -10.91 -5.88
CA HIS A 246 -8.47 -11.65 -6.99
C HIS A 246 -9.32 -11.62 -8.28
N LEU A 247 -10.35 -10.77 -8.32
CA LEU A 247 -11.25 -10.54 -9.45
C LEU A 247 -11.30 -9.05 -9.75
N PRO A 248 -10.73 -8.54 -10.88
CA PRO A 248 -10.56 -7.12 -11.11
C PRO A 248 -11.86 -6.32 -11.27
N ASP A 249 -12.95 -7.00 -11.62
CA ASP A 249 -14.28 -6.42 -11.86
C ASP A 249 -15.29 -6.72 -10.74
N LYS A 250 -14.93 -7.55 -9.76
CA LYS A 250 -15.82 -7.99 -8.70
C LYS A 250 -15.31 -7.66 -7.30
N VAL A 251 -15.99 -6.77 -6.63
CA VAL A 251 -15.70 -6.44 -5.23
C VAL A 251 -16.06 -7.62 -4.32
N ASP A 252 -15.14 -7.95 -3.42
CA ASP A 252 -15.36 -8.82 -2.27
C ASP A 252 -14.91 -8.12 -0.98
N THR A 253 -15.12 -8.74 0.17
CA THR A 253 -14.91 -8.14 1.48
C THR A 253 -14.01 -9.01 2.34
N ALA A 254 -13.07 -8.36 3.04
CA ALA A 254 -12.38 -8.93 4.19
C ALA A 254 -12.64 -8.07 5.44
N VAL A 255 -12.77 -8.73 6.58
CA VAL A 255 -12.84 -8.10 7.89
C VAL A 255 -11.59 -8.47 8.68
N LEU A 256 -10.85 -7.44 9.13
CA LEU A 256 -9.70 -7.62 10.01
C LEU A 256 -10.03 -7.02 11.37
N SER A 257 -9.85 -7.80 12.43
CA SER A 257 -10.17 -7.39 13.80
C SER A 257 -8.99 -7.63 14.74
N ARG A 258 -9.07 -7.06 15.93
CA ARG A 258 -8.00 -7.13 16.94
C ARG A 258 -6.62 -6.78 16.37
N VAL A 259 -6.59 -5.78 15.52
CA VAL A 259 -5.34 -5.33 14.86
C VAL A 259 -4.41 -4.74 15.89
N VAL A 260 -3.20 -5.30 15.98
CA VAL A 260 -2.08 -4.79 16.79
C VAL A 260 -1.01 -4.32 15.86
N LEU A 261 -0.56 -3.07 16.01
CA LEU A 261 0.55 -2.48 15.25
C LEU A 261 1.47 -1.75 16.22
N GLU A 262 2.65 -2.32 16.47
CA GLU A 262 3.64 -1.84 17.43
C GLU A 262 4.95 -1.51 16.73
N ASN A 263 5.63 -0.45 17.19
CA ASN A 263 6.96 -0.06 16.69
C ASN A 263 8.06 -0.76 17.51
N THR A 264 7.95 -2.06 17.59
CA THR A 264 8.93 -2.96 18.22
C THR A 264 8.68 -4.38 17.77
N ALA A 265 9.69 -5.23 17.76
CA ALA A 265 9.57 -6.67 17.56
C ALA A 265 9.06 -7.39 18.81
N GLY A 266 8.58 -8.64 18.64
CA GLY A 266 8.17 -9.51 19.75
C GLY A 266 6.76 -9.24 20.30
N LYS A 267 5.87 -8.57 19.54
CA LYS A 267 4.50 -8.25 19.97
C LYS A 267 3.39 -8.99 19.19
N VAL A 268 3.72 -9.85 18.26
CA VAL A 268 2.76 -10.70 17.52
C VAL A 268 2.31 -11.95 18.29
N ARG A 269 2.61 -12.05 19.56
CA ARG A 269 2.32 -13.20 20.45
C ARG A 269 0.93 -13.14 21.05
#